data_a2e6f8b3c938938985743378222dd6b9
#
_entry.id   a2e6f8b3c938938985743378222dd6b9
#
_cell.length_a   1.000
_cell.length_b   1.000
_cell.length_c   1.000
_cell.angle_alpha   90.00
_cell.angle_beta   90.00
_cell.angle_gamma   90.00
#
_symmetry.space_group_name_H-M   'P 1'
#
loop_
_entity.id
_entity.type
_entity.pdbx_description
1 polymer ?
#
loop_
_entity_poly.entity_id
_entity_poly.type
_entity_poly.pdbx_seq_one_letter_code
_entity_poly.pdbx_strand_id
1 'polypeptide(L)'
;MRQNRERELQWWTRNTGLITGRPVGSTQARRCHTTLSLRRPFRAPQPVVDLVVSDADLSALAFSDAGRWLLTQQSVLLDARTDPQHRRVRLLNNALTLGAVAAMCVMFVGGIWLFTGAVFAAVLAAGAAWVGWERYQVHVQLVCAADRQATDTYGPDAARTALQTRPHLYRSALHGFVEHRSPLSIENRTRRLPAAAQ
;
A
#
# COMPACT_ATOMS: atom_id res chain seq x y z
N MET A 1 -15.19 -14.52 -24.01
CA MET A 1 -14.41 -14.23 -22.78
C MET A 1 -13.21 -13.28 -23.02
N ARG A 2 -12.37 -13.48 -24.03
CA ARG A 2 -11.19 -12.64 -24.30
C ARG A 2 -11.53 -11.14 -24.54
N GLN A 3 -12.54 -10.87 -25.34
CA GLN A 3 -12.98 -9.52 -25.70
C GLN A 3 -13.47 -8.68 -24.49
N ASN A 4 -14.15 -9.32 -23.53
CA ASN A 4 -14.60 -8.61 -22.32
C ASN A 4 -13.41 -8.21 -21.44
N ARG A 5 -12.45 -9.11 -21.28
CA ARG A 5 -11.23 -8.83 -20.49
C ARG A 5 -10.40 -7.68 -21.08
N GLU A 6 -10.32 -7.57 -22.40
CA GLU A 6 -9.64 -6.46 -23.06
C GLU A 6 -10.36 -5.12 -22.83
N ARG A 7 -11.70 -5.10 -22.90
CA ARG A 7 -12.50 -3.90 -22.58
C ARG A 7 -12.34 -3.47 -21.13
N GLU A 8 -12.33 -4.41 -20.19
CA GLU A 8 -12.09 -4.15 -18.78
C GLU A 8 -10.70 -3.54 -18.56
N LEU A 9 -9.64 -4.14 -19.14
CA LEU A 9 -8.28 -3.60 -19.05
C LEU A 9 -8.17 -2.20 -19.67
N GLN A 10 -8.82 -1.95 -20.81
CA GLN A 10 -8.85 -0.63 -21.43
C GLN A 10 -9.54 0.40 -20.53
N TRP A 11 -10.64 0.01 -19.88
CA TRP A 11 -11.33 0.89 -18.92
C TRP A 11 -10.41 1.24 -17.74
N TRP A 12 -9.74 0.26 -17.16
CA TRP A 12 -8.79 0.47 -16.07
C TRP A 12 -7.63 1.38 -16.49
N THR A 13 -7.04 1.13 -17.66
CA THR A 13 -5.96 1.95 -18.22
C THR A 13 -6.39 3.41 -18.40
N ARG A 14 -7.55 3.62 -19.04
CA ARG A 14 -8.08 4.97 -19.30
C ARG A 14 -8.36 5.72 -18.01
N ASN A 15 -9.05 5.08 -17.04
CA ASN A 15 -9.37 5.73 -15.77
C ASN A 15 -8.12 6.00 -14.93
N THR A 16 -7.13 5.12 -14.95
CA THR A 16 -5.83 5.39 -14.31
C THR A 16 -5.17 6.64 -14.87
N GLY A 17 -5.10 6.79 -16.18
CA GLY A 17 -4.55 7.99 -16.82
C GLY A 17 -5.30 9.26 -16.44
N LEU A 18 -6.64 9.20 -16.41
CA LEU A 18 -7.50 10.33 -16.03
C LEU A 18 -7.31 10.73 -14.56
N ILE A 19 -7.28 9.76 -13.64
CA ILE A 19 -7.22 10.00 -12.19
C ILE A 19 -5.81 10.45 -11.79
N THR A 20 -4.77 9.84 -12.35
CA THR A 20 -3.37 10.17 -11.98
C THR A 20 -2.83 11.39 -12.74
N GLY A 21 -3.48 11.82 -13.82
CA GLY A 21 -2.97 12.85 -14.72
C GLY A 21 -1.64 12.46 -15.41
N ARG A 22 -1.29 11.17 -15.41
CA ARG A 22 -0.01 10.65 -15.92
C ARG A 22 -0.22 9.61 -17.00
N PRO A 23 0.71 9.49 -17.96
CA PRO A 23 0.64 8.43 -18.96
C PRO A 23 0.77 7.05 -18.30
N VAL A 24 -0.06 6.11 -18.76
CA VAL A 24 -0.01 4.72 -18.29
C VAL A 24 0.98 3.95 -19.16
N GLY A 25 1.99 3.37 -18.53
CA GLY A 25 3.05 2.61 -19.22
C GLY A 25 2.62 1.19 -19.53
N SER A 26 2.17 0.46 -18.50
CA SER A 26 1.68 -0.91 -18.68
C SER A 26 0.48 -1.17 -17.75
N THR A 27 -0.43 -2.03 -18.25
CA THR A 27 -1.55 -2.53 -17.45
C THR A 27 -1.52 -4.05 -17.49
N GLN A 28 -1.49 -4.69 -16.33
CA GLN A 28 -1.42 -6.14 -16.20
C GLN A 28 -2.46 -6.63 -15.19
N ALA A 29 -3.14 -7.72 -15.52
CA ALA A 29 -3.99 -8.44 -14.58
C ALA A 29 -3.20 -9.56 -13.90
N ARG A 30 -3.23 -9.62 -12.56
CA ARG A 30 -2.52 -10.63 -11.76
C ARG A 30 -3.35 -11.10 -10.57
N ARG A 31 -3.01 -12.26 -10.02
CA ARG A 31 -3.58 -12.75 -8.76
C ARG A 31 -2.94 -12.06 -7.54
N CYS A 32 -2.98 -10.74 -7.51
CA CYS A 32 -2.44 -9.93 -6.41
C CYS A 32 -3.35 -8.72 -6.17
N HIS A 33 -3.05 -7.90 -5.19
CA HIS A 33 -3.80 -6.67 -4.99
C HIS A 33 -3.62 -5.68 -6.15
N THR A 34 -4.68 -4.92 -6.44
CA THR A 34 -4.59 -3.80 -7.37
C THR A 34 -3.65 -2.74 -6.80
N THR A 35 -2.64 -2.39 -7.59
CA THR A 35 -1.59 -1.44 -7.18
C THR A 35 -1.15 -0.55 -8.33
N LEU A 36 -0.77 0.68 -7.99
CA LEU A 36 -0.09 1.61 -8.89
C LEU A 36 1.39 1.70 -8.51
N SER A 37 2.25 1.73 -9.49
CA SER A 37 3.68 1.97 -9.32
C SER A 37 4.18 2.99 -10.33
N LEU A 38 5.15 3.80 -9.92
CA LEU A 38 5.76 4.81 -10.76
C LEU A 38 7.05 4.26 -11.36
N ARG A 39 7.14 4.29 -12.68
CA ARG A 39 8.34 3.96 -13.43
C ARG A 39 8.87 5.19 -14.15
N ARG A 40 10.16 5.42 -14.07
CA ARG A 40 10.86 6.43 -14.88
C ARG A 40 11.60 5.73 -16.01
N PRO A 41 11.06 5.67 -17.23
CA PRO A 41 11.77 5.12 -18.37
C PRO A 41 12.99 5.98 -18.65
N PHE A 42 14.11 5.35 -19.02
CA PHE A 42 15.40 6.03 -19.24
C PHE A 42 15.34 7.17 -20.28
N ARG A 43 14.38 7.11 -21.21
CA ARG A 43 14.24 8.07 -22.31
C ARG A 43 12.94 8.89 -22.29
N ALA A 44 12.06 8.70 -21.31
CA ALA A 44 10.82 9.46 -21.28
C ALA A 44 10.97 10.72 -20.41
N PRO A 45 10.46 11.87 -20.86
CA PRO A 45 10.54 13.13 -20.12
C PRO A 45 9.69 13.12 -18.86
N GLN A 46 8.67 12.27 -18.83
CA GLN A 46 7.74 12.18 -17.69
C GLN A 46 7.69 10.76 -17.12
N PRO A 47 7.50 10.65 -15.79
CA PRO A 47 7.27 9.36 -15.17
C PRO A 47 5.94 8.76 -15.66
N VAL A 48 5.94 7.47 -15.93
CA VAL A 48 4.75 6.71 -16.32
C VAL A 48 4.24 5.89 -15.14
N VAL A 49 2.94 5.68 -15.10
CA VAL A 49 2.29 4.84 -14.09
C VAL A 49 2.08 3.44 -14.67
N ASP A 50 2.62 2.43 -14.02
CA ASP A 50 2.31 1.05 -14.30
C ASP A 50 1.19 0.58 -13.35
N LEU A 51 0.15 -0.01 -13.92
CA LEU A 51 -1.02 -0.51 -13.22
C LEU A 51 -1.00 -2.04 -13.20
N VAL A 52 -1.11 -2.60 -12.01
CA VAL A 52 -1.40 -4.02 -11.80
C VAL A 52 -2.79 -4.11 -11.20
N VAL A 53 -3.72 -4.78 -11.89
CA VAL A 53 -5.10 -4.99 -11.44
C VAL A 53 -5.25 -6.41 -10.92
N SER A 54 -5.92 -6.57 -9.78
CA SER A 54 -6.33 -7.90 -9.30
C SER A 54 -7.30 -8.55 -10.29
N ASP A 55 -7.14 -9.85 -10.54
CA ASP A 55 -8.10 -10.59 -11.37
C ASP A 55 -9.54 -10.51 -10.78
N ALA A 56 -9.67 -10.43 -9.45
CA ALA A 56 -10.96 -10.25 -8.78
C ALA A 56 -11.54 -8.84 -9.03
N ASP A 57 -10.70 -7.79 -8.90
CA ASP A 57 -11.14 -6.40 -9.11
C ASP A 57 -11.45 -6.12 -10.59
N LEU A 58 -10.73 -6.81 -11.50
CA LEU A 58 -10.80 -6.59 -12.94
C LEU A 58 -12.23 -6.68 -13.46
N SER A 59 -12.95 -7.75 -13.11
CA SER A 59 -14.32 -8.00 -13.57
C SER A 59 -15.38 -7.43 -12.64
N ALA A 60 -15.12 -7.44 -11.32
CA ALA A 60 -16.12 -7.03 -10.34
C ALA A 60 -16.27 -5.50 -10.22
N LEU A 61 -15.17 -4.75 -10.44
CA LEU A 61 -15.14 -3.30 -10.23
C LEU A 61 -14.99 -2.49 -11.52
N ALA A 62 -14.75 -3.13 -12.67
CA ALA A 62 -14.71 -2.43 -13.95
C ALA A 62 -16.05 -1.71 -14.22
N PHE A 63 -15.99 -0.56 -14.83
CA PHE A 63 -17.13 0.29 -15.20
C PHE A 63 -17.97 0.80 -14.01
N SER A 64 -17.45 0.73 -12.78
CA SER A 64 -18.13 1.15 -11.56
C SER A 64 -17.40 2.30 -10.85
N ASP A 65 -18.13 3.02 -10.00
CA ASP A 65 -17.55 4.04 -9.14
C ASP A 65 -16.65 3.43 -8.05
N ALA A 66 -16.92 2.18 -7.66
CA ALA A 66 -16.05 1.43 -6.76
C ALA A 66 -14.65 1.18 -7.37
N GLY A 67 -14.58 0.91 -8.68
CA GLY A 67 -13.30 0.81 -9.38
C GLY A 67 -12.55 2.16 -9.45
N ARG A 68 -13.27 3.26 -9.69
CA ARG A 68 -12.70 4.61 -9.65
C ARG A 68 -12.24 4.99 -8.25
N TRP A 69 -13.03 4.67 -7.23
CA TRP A 69 -12.66 4.84 -5.83
C TRP A 69 -11.32 4.14 -5.52
N LEU A 70 -11.20 2.88 -5.94
CA LEU A 70 -9.97 2.10 -5.73
C LEU A 70 -8.75 2.74 -6.43
N LEU A 71 -8.91 3.21 -7.67
CA LEU A 71 -7.85 3.90 -8.40
C LEU A 71 -7.46 5.21 -7.73
N THR A 72 -8.42 6.00 -7.26
CA THR A 72 -8.15 7.26 -6.55
C THR A 72 -7.42 7.00 -5.25
N GLN A 73 -7.84 6.02 -4.47
CA GLN A 73 -7.12 5.59 -3.27
C GLN A 73 -5.66 5.20 -3.58
N GLN A 74 -5.44 4.41 -4.64
CA GLN A 74 -4.08 3.99 -5.01
C GLN A 74 -3.25 5.16 -5.57
N SER A 75 -3.87 6.14 -6.23
CA SER A 75 -3.20 7.35 -6.71
C SER A 75 -2.69 8.20 -5.54
N VAL A 76 -3.51 8.44 -4.52
CA VAL A 76 -3.11 9.16 -3.32
C VAL A 76 -1.96 8.46 -2.60
N LEU A 77 -2.02 7.14 -2.48
CA LEU A 77 -0.94 6.34 -1.89
C LEU A 77 0.34 6.39 -2.73
N LEU A 78 0.22 6.45 -4.06
CA LEU A 78 1.36 6.58 -4.98
C LEU A 78 2.05 7.93 -4.78
N ASP A 79 1.28 9.03 -4.72
CA ASP A 79 1.80 10.37 -4.53
C ASP A 79 2.49 10.51 -3.17
N ALA A 80 1.88 10.01 -2.11
CA ALA A 80 2.50 9.97 -0.79
C ALA A 80 3.81 9.18 -0.76
N ARG A 81 3.92 8.06 -1.49
CA ARG A 81 5.16 7.27 -1.59
C ARG A 81 6.27 7.98 -2.37
N THR A 82 5.91 8.86 -3.28
CA THR A 82 6.86 9.62 -4.11
C THR A 82 7.29 10.94 -3.47
N ASP A 83 6.63 11.37 -2.40
CA ASP A 83 6.99 12.54 -1.64
C ASP A 83 8.45 12.45 -1.14
N PRO A 84 9.29 13.47 -1.43
CA PRO A 84 10.68 13.49 -1.03
C PRO A 84 10.88 13.42 0.49
N GLN A 85 9.96 13.95 1.29
CA GLN A 85 10.01 13.83 2.75
C GLN A 85 9.86 12.39 3.21
N HIS A 86 8.87 11.67 2.70
CA HIS A 86 8.68 10.24 2.97
C HIS A 86 9.86 9.39 2.49
N ARG A 87 10.46 9.75 1.36
CA ARG A 87 11.64 9.08 0.83
C ARG A 87 12.85 9.25 1.76
N ARG A 88 13.10 10.46 2.27
CA ARG A 88 14.20 10.75 3.21
C ARG A 88 14.05 9.96 4.51
N VAL A 89 12.87 9.99 5.12
CA VAL A 89 12.57 9.22 6.34
C VAL A 89 12.79 7.73 6.11
N ARG A 90 12.35 7.19 4.97
CA ARG A 90 12.55 5.78 4.64
C ARG A 90 14.03 5.42 4.44
N LEU A 91 14.81 6.28 3.79
CA LEU A 91 16.25 6.07 3.61
C LEU A 91 17.00 6.12 4.96
N LEU A 92 16.69 7.10 5.79
CA LEU A 92 17.25 7.22 7.13
C LEU A 92 16.97 5.98 7.97
N ASN A 93 15.73 5.51 7.97
CA ASN A 93 15.33 4.31 8.70
C ASN A 93 16.01 3.04 8.17
N ASN A 94 16.19 2.92 6.85
CA ASN A 94 16.92 1.79 6.28
C ASN A 94 18.42 1.85 6.68
N ALA A 95 19.03 3.04 6.67
CA ALA A 95 20.41 3.22 7.10
C ALA A 95 20.59 2.88 8.59
N LEU A 96 19.67 3.30 9.46
CA LEU A 96 19.66 2.95 10.88
C LEU A 96 19.52 1.44 11.09
N THR A 97 18.62 0.78 10.36
CA THR A 97 18.43 -0.67 10.45
C THR A 97 19.68 -1.43 9.99
N LEU A 98 20.30 -1.01 8.87
CA LEU A 98 21.55 -1.60 8.38
C LEU A 98 22.69 -1.36 9.35
N GLY A 99 22.81 -0.17 9.91
CA GLY A 99 23.80 0.17 10.94
C GLY A 99 23.65 -0.69 12.20
N ALA A 100 22.40 -0.93 12.63
CA ALA A 100 22.10 -1.78 13.77
C ALA A 100 22.49 -3.24 13.52
N VAL A 101 22.18 -3.78 12.33
CA VAL A 101 22.58 -5.14 11.94
C VAL A 101 24.09 -5.27 11.84
N ALA A 102 24.77 -4.30 11.22
CA ALA A 102 26.24 -4.31 11.12
C ALA A 102 26.90 -4.25 12.50
N ALA A 103 26.41 -3.41 13.40
CA ALA A 103 26.90 -3.35 14.78
C ALA A 103 26.71 -4.67 15.53
N MET A 104 25.57 -5.34 15.36
CA MET A 104 25.33 -6.69 15.91
C MET A 104 26.33 -7.70 15.35
N CYS A 105 26.60 -7.71 14.06
CA CYS A 105 27.57 -8.62 13.45
C CYS A 105 28.99 -8.40 13.98
N VAL A 106 29.41 -7.13 14.11
CA VAL A 106 30.75 -6.78 14.67
C VAL A 106 30.89 -7.24 16.13
N MET A 107 29.84 -7.07 16.94
CA MET A 107 29.87 -7.52 18.34
C MET A 107 29.87 -9.04 18.45
N PHE A 108 29.18 -9.72 17.54
CA PHE A 108 29.17 -11.19 17.50
C PHE A 108 30.55 -11.78 17.15
N VAL A 109 31.24 -11.15 16.18
CA VAL A 109 32.60 -11.58 15.76
C VAL A 109 33.66 -11.16 16.77
N GLY A 110 33.52 -10.02 17.45
CA GLY A 110 34.49 -9.46 18.39
C GLY A 110 34.56 -10.14 19.77
N GLY A 111 33.73 -11.16 20.06
CA GLY A 111 33.82 -11.95 21.31
C GLY A 111 33.48 -11.18 22.60
N ILE A 112 32.87 -10.01 22.54
CA ILE A 112 32.47 -9.20 23.71
C ILE A 112 31.13 -9.73 24.25
N TRP A 113 31.22 -10.78 25.06
CA TRP A 113 30.23 -11.85 25.02
C TRP A 113 29.19 -11.89 26.09
N LEU A 114 29.03 -11.32 27.11
CA LEU A 114 28.01 -11.85 28.05
C LEU A 114 27.00 -10.84 28.62
N PHE A 115 27.36 -9.63 28.85
CA PHE A 115 26.38 -8.69 29.46
C PHE A 115 26.11 -7.47 28.57
N THR A 116 27.15 -6.86 28.06
CA THR A 116 27.08 -5.68 27.17
C THR A 116 26.43 -6.02 25.83
N GLY A 117 26.67 -7.22 25.29
CA GLY A 117 26.07 -7.69 24.06
C GLY A 117 24.55 -7.88 24.15
N ALA A 118 24.06 -8.43 25.24
CA ALA A 118 22.63 -8.64 25.45
C ALA A 118 21.85 -7.32 25.63
N VAL A 119 22.42 -6.37 26.40
CA VAL A 119 21.81 -5.04 26.59
C VAL A 119 21.79 -4.28 25.27
N PHE A 120 22.88 -4.31 24.50
CA PHE A 120 22.94 -3.63 23.22
C PHE A 120 22.00 -4.25 22.18
N ALA A 121 21.89 -5.58 22.13
CA ALA A 121 20.92 -6.27 21.27
C ALA A 121 19.47 -5.90 21.64
N ALA A 122 19.16 -5.80 22.93
CA ALA A 122 17.85 -5.38 23.40
C ALA A 122 17.52 -3.93 22.99
N VAL A 123 18.49 -3.01 23.13
CA VAL A 123 18.32 -1.61 22.70
C VAL A 123 18.10 -1.51 21.19
N LEU A 124 18.87 -2.27 20.40
CA LEU A 124 18.70 -2.30 18.95
C LEU A 124 17.34 -2.90 18.53
N ALA A 125 16.92 -3.99 19.18
CA ALA A 125 15.62 -4.58 18.96
C ALA A 125 14.48 -3.63 19.31
N ALA A 126 14.57 -2.92 20.43
CA ALA A 126 13.61 -1.90 20.83
C ALA A 126 13.57 -0.73 19.83
N GLY A 127 14.73 -0.25 19.37
CA GLY A 127 14.84 0.78 18.34
C GLY A 127 14.22 0.34 17.00
N ALA A 128 14.49 -0.88 16.56
CA ALA A 128 13.90 -1.43 15.34
C ALA A 128 12.38 -1.60 15.47
N ALA A 129 11.90 -2.07 16.63
CA ALA A 129 10.47 -2.18 16.92
C ALA A 129 9.78 -0.80 16.91
N TRP A 130 10.39 0.21 17.53
CA TRP A 130 9.92 1.59 17.52
C TRP A 130 9.80 2.16 16.11
N VAL A 131 10.86 2.03 15.31
CA VAL A 131 10.85 2.48 13.89
C VAL A 131 9.80 1.74 13.08
N GLY A 132 9.64 0.43 13.30
CA GLY A 132 8.59 -0.37 12.66
C GLY A 132 7.19 0.12 13.03
N TRP A 133 6.97 0.46 14.30
CA TRP A 133 5.71 1.01 14.81
C TRP A 133 5.40 2.38 14.20
N GLU A 134 6.36 3.29 14.17
CA GLU A 134 6.22 4.61 13.55
C GLU A 134 5.84 4.50 12.06
N ARG A 135 6.53 3.64 11.32
CA ARG A 135 6.20 3.35 9.92
C ARG A 135 4.78 2.84 9.74
N TYR A 136 4.37 1.94 10.62
CA TYR A 136 3.02 1.39 10.59
C TYR A 136 1.99 2.48 10.85
N GLN A 137 2.20 3.34 11.84
CA GLN A 137 1.29 4.46 12.15
C GLN A 137 1.16 5.43 10.97
N VAL A 138 2.28 5.83 10.36
CA VAL A 138 2.28 6.68 9.16
C VAL A 138 1.53 6.01 8.01
N HIS A 139 1.76 4.71 7.79
CA HIS A 139 1.04 3.98 6.76
C HIS A 139 -0.47 3.91 7.02
N VAL A 140 -0.89 3.68 8.25
CA VAL A 140 -2.31 3.70 8.65
C VAL A 140 -2.93 5.06 8.37
N GLN A 141 -2.26 6.15 8.75
CA GLN A 141 -2.75 7.51 8.50
C GLN A 141 -2.90 7.81 7.01
N LEU A 142 -1.92 7.42 6.19
CA LEU A 142 -1.96 7.59 4.75
C LEU A 142 -3.11 6.81 4.10
N VAL A 143 -3.31 5.55 4.50
CA VAL A 143 -4.43 4.76 3.98
C VAL A 143 -5.77 5.37 4.38
N CYS A 144 -5.92 5.80 5.64
CA CYS A 144 -7.15 6.45 6.09
C CYS A 144 -7.41 7.79 5.37
N ALA A 145 -6.38 8.57 5.09
CA ALA A 145 -6.50 9.81 4.32
C ALA A 145 -6.90 9.53 2.87
N ALA A 146 -6.28 8.53 2.24
CA ALA A 146 -6.61 8.11 0.89
C ALA A 146 -8.05 7.57 0.78
N ASP A 147 -8.50 6.78 1.77
CA ASP A 147 -9.88 6.29 1.85
C ASP A 147 -10.86 7.45 1.95
N ARG A 148 -10.58 8.42 2.82
CA ARG A 148 -11.44 9.59 2.99
C ARG A 148 -11.54 10.39 1.70
N GLN A 149 -10.42 10.73 1.08
CA GLN A 149 -10.41 11.50 -0.16
C GLN A 149 -11.15 10.80 -1.30
N ALA A 150 -10.96 9.49 -1.47
CA ALA A 150 -11.67 8.71 -2.47
C ALA A 150 -13.18 8.63 -2.15
N THR A 151 -13.55 8.51 -0.87
CA THR A 151 -14.95 8.45 -0.44
C THR A 151 -15.67 9.79 -0.60
N ASP A 152 -15.00 10.89 -0.34
CA ASP A 152 -15.54 12.24 -0.57
C ASP A 152 -15.85 12.48 -2.06
N THR A 153 -15.11 11.81 -2.95
CA THR A 153 -15.30 11.94 -4.40
C THR A 153 -16.39 11.01 -4.95
N TYR A 154 -16.44 9.74 -4.52
CA TYR A 154 -17.28 8.70 -5.12
C TYR A 154 -18.37 8.16 -4.18
N GLY A 155 -18.41 8.63 -2.96
CA GLY A 155 -19.39 8.24 -1.97
C GLY A 155 -19.05 6.97 -1.17
N PRO A 156 -19.78 6.76 -0.05
CA PRO A 156 -19.51 5.65 0.87
C PRO A 156 -19.88 4.28 0.31
N ASP A 157 -20.86 4.21 -0.60
CA ASP A 157 -21.31 2.93 -1.18
C ASP A 157 -20.27 2.39 -2.17
N ALA A 158 -19.64 3.26 -2.96
CA ALA A 158 -18.52 2.88 -3.81
C ALA A 158 -17.34 2.34 -2.97
N ALA A 159 -17.05 3.00 -1.85
CA ALA A 159 -16.02 2.57 -0.90
C ALA A 159 -16.33 1.19 -0.30
N ARG A 160 -17.57 0.96 0.15
CA ARG A 160 -18.01 -0.35 0.69
C ARG A 160 -17.87 -1.45 -0.33
N THR A 161 -18.36 -1.23 -1.54
CA THR A 161 -18.27 -2.19 -2.65
C THR A 161 -16.83 -2.52 -2.98
N ALA A 162 -15.95 -1.52 -3.09
CA ALA A 162 -14.54 -1.71 -3.36
C ALA A 162 -13.82 -2.49 -2.25
N LEU A 163 -14.15 -2.25 -0.98
CA LEU A 163 -13.56 -2.95 0.14
C LEU A 163 -14.04 -4.40 0.25
N GLN A 164 -15.32 -4.66 -0.03
CA GLN A 164 -15.90 -6.00 0.03
C GLN A 164 -15.40 -6.92 -1.08
N THR A 165 -15.10 -6.37 -2.25
CA THR A 165 -14.60 -7.13 -3.39
C THR A 165 -13.15 -7.58 -3.20
N ARG A 166 -12.40 -6.97 -2.26
CA ARG A 166 -11.00 -7.33 -2.02
C ARG A 166 -10.87 -8.78 -1.58
N PRO A 167 -10.10 -9.59 -2.31
CA PRO A 167 -9.88 -10.96 -1.91
C PRO A 167 -9.15 -11.00 -0.56
N HIS A 168 -9.62 -11.85 0.34
CA HIS A 168 -8.89 -12.21 1.56
C HIS A 168 -7.66 -13.06 1.15
N LEU A 169 -6.61 -12.41 0.66
CA LEU A 169 -5.42 -13.08 0.12
C LEU A 169 -4.57 -13.80 1.18
N TYR A 170 -4.87 -13.62 2.47
CA TYR A 170 -4.08 -14.17 3.55
C TYR A 170 -4.93 -15.05 4.47
N ARG A 171 -4.99 -16.34 4.14
CA ARG A 171 -5.63 -17.39 4.97
C ARG A 171 -4.65 -18.09 5.90
N SER A 172 -3.71 -17.43 6.56
CA SER A 172 -3.05 -18.03 7.70
C SER A 172 -3.75 -17.62 8.99
N ALA A 173 -3.95 -18.53 9.92
CA ALA A 173 -4.64 -18.28 11.19
C ALA A 173 -4.00 -17.14 11.99
N LEU A 174 -2.69 -16.98 11.93
CA LEU A 174 -1.94 -15.88 12.54
C LEU A 174 -2.23 -14.53 11.86
N HIS A 175 -2.36 -14.49 10.54
CA HIS A 175 -2.73 -13.29 9.80
C HIS A 175 -4.17 -12.88 10.11
N GLY A 176 -5.11 -13.81 10.20
CA GLY A 176 -6.49 -13.51 10.55
C GLY A 176 -6.63 -12.83 11.92
N PHE A 177 -5.87 -13.28 12.92
CA PHE A 177 -5.90 -12.69 14.25
C PHE A 177 -5.32 -11.26 14.27
N VAL A 178 -4.24 -11.01 13.55
CA VAL A 178 -3.62 -9.68 13.42
C VAL A 178 -4.47 -8.78 12.54
N GLU A 179 -5.06 -9.32 11.49
CA GLU A 179 -5.88 -8.57 10.53
C GLU A 179 -7.14 -8.00 11.17
N HIS A 180 -7.87 -8.79 11.99
CA HIS A 180 -9.07 -8.29 12.69
C HIS A 180 -8.79 -7.15 13.66
N ARG A 181 -7.62 -7.14 14.28
CA ARG A 181 -7.21 -6.07 15.21
C ARG A 181 -6.53 -4.90 14.52
N SER A 182 -6.11 -5.08 13.26
CA SER A 182 -5.45 -4.01 12.50
C SER A 182 -6.43 -2.87 12.19
N PRO A 183 -6.03 -1.60 12.39
CA PRO A 183 -6.78 -0.44 11.92
C PRO A 183 -7.05 -0.46 10.40
N LEU A 184 -6.27 -1.24 9.64
CA LEU A 184 -6.38 -1.40 8.19
C LEU A 184 -7.25 -2.59 7.77
N SER A 185 -7.84 -3.33 8.72
CA SER A 185 -8.78 -4.40 8.39
C SER A 185 -9.97 -3.84 7.61
N ILE A 186 -10.52 -4.63 6.70
CA ILE A 186 -11.68 -4.25 5.90
C ILE A 186 -12.83 -3.81 6.81
N GLU A 187 -13.08 -4.53 7.90
CA GLU A 187 -14.12 -4.23 8.86
C GLU A 187 -13.92 -2.86 9.54
N ASN A 188 -12.71 -2.58 10.04
CA ASN A 188 -12.39 -1.31 10.68
C ASN A 188 -12.40 -0.14 9.69
N ARG A 189 -11.98 -0.36 8.45
CA ARG A 189 -12.07 0.64 7.38
C ARG A 189 -13.53 0.92 7.02
N THR A 190 -14.35 -0.11 6.86
CA THR A 190 -15.79 0.03 6.57
C THR A 190 -16.54 0.75 7.68
N ARG A 191 -16.21 0.48 8.95
CA ARG A 191 -16.83 1.17 10.11
C ARG A 191 -16.49 2.67 10.16
N ARG A 192 -15.37 3.10 9.59
CA ARG A 192 -14.95 4.51 9.54
C ARG A 192 -15.57 5.30 8.40
N LEU A 193 -16.19 4.61 7.44
CA LEU A 193 -16.90 5.29 6.37
C LEU A 193 -18.14 5.99 6.94
N PRO A 194 -18.48 7.20 6.45
CA PRO A 194 -19.71 7.86 6.84
C PRO A 194 -20.91 6.97 6.53
N ALA A 195 -21.95 7.06 7.36
CA ALA A 195 -23.21 6.40 7.07
C ALA A 195 -23.70 6.87 5.70
N ALA A 196 -24.21 5.94 4.88
CA ALA A 196 -24.86 6.33 3.63
C ALA A 196 -25.95 7.34 3.99
N ALA A 197 -25.94 8.50 3.33
CA ALA A 197 -27.07 9.42 3.42
C ALA A 197 -28.29 8.69 2.88
N GLN A 198 -29.22 8.35 3.78
CA GLN A 198 -30.53 7.76 3.43
C GLN A 198 -31.39 8.80 2.75
#